data_0ed4c9e804ee3ddd0d0c1a060035fd62
#
_entry.id   0ed4c9e804ee3ddd0d0c1a060035fd62
#
_cell.length_a   1.000
_cell.length_b   1.000
_cell.length_c   1.000
_cell.angle_alpha   90.00
_cell.angle_beta   90.00
_cell.angle_gamma   90.00
#
_symmetry.space_group_name_H-M   'P 1'
#
loop_
_entity.id
_entity.type
_entity.pdbx_description
1 polymer ?
#
loop_
_entity_poly.entity_id
_entity_poly.type
_entity_poly.pdbx_seq_one_letter_code
_entity_poly.pdbx_strand_id
1 'polypeptide(L)'
;MPILQRITFLALFLLIQTSLSAQGKPISLDSHNPHYFNYKGKPTILITSGEHYGAVMNPDFDYKIYLKTLQKDGLNLTRTMTGAYFEPAGAFNISNNSLGPIAQKYLCPWKRADNSLKFDLDHWNPAYFVRLKDFMTEANKCGVIVELSLFCPFYEDAQWMLSPFNRINNVNGLGDIPRTDVYTLDKNKGLLAIQDKMVRKLVEELNGFPNLMYEICNEPYFGGITMEWQEHIAKVITDAEKAFPNKHLITQNIGNGFEKIKNPNPLVSVFNFHYATPPKAVSLNYGLNKVIGENETGFNGQKDSTYRKEAWQLILTGAGLFNNLDYSFTPTHEDGTYHYPKEQPGGGGIVLRKQLSYLNKFMDSFNFVAMKPDTTVYSGGLSGKNKVIILAETGKQYAIYWMGGKQINAEFNLPKGDYSLEWLNPLNGKIEKQKKLNHPGGKTILNSPVYQEDMALKIISN
;
A
#
# COMPACT_ATOMS: atom_id res chain seq x y z
N MET A 1 6.61 6.62 57.18
CA MET A 1 6.00 5.80 56.17
C MET A 1 5.39 6.56 54.96
N PRO A 2 5.40 7.90 54.77
CA PRO A 2 4.85 8.49 53.55
C PRO A 2 5.84 8.72 52.38
N ILE A 3 7.15 8.57 52.63
CA ILE A 3 8.16 8.87 51.60
C ILE A 3 8.39 7.68 50.64
N LEU A 4 8.31 6.44 51.16
CA LEU A 4 8.49 5.24 50.33
C LEU A 4 7.33 5.02 49.32
N GLN A 5 6.08 5.39 49.67
CA GLN A 5 4.94 5.28 48.74
C GLN A 5 4.98 6.29 47.61
N ARG A 6 5.55 7.49 47.84
CA ARG A 6 5.71 8.50 46.78
C ARG A 6 6.80 8.15 45.76
N ILE A 7 7.85 7.48 46.19
CA ILE A 7 8.95 7.05 45.32
C ILE A 7 8.47 5.88 44.42
N THR A 8 7.65 4.96 44.96
CA THR A 8 7.11 3.83 44.19
C THR A 8 6.12 4.30 43.11
N PHE A 9 5.30 5.33 43.39
CA PHE A 9 4.38 5.91 42.41
C PHE A 9 5.12 6.69 41.30
N LEU A 10 6.20 7.41 41.64
CA LEU A 10 7.01 8.12 40.65
C LEU A 10 7.80 7.16 39.75
N ALA A 11 8.32 6.06 40.31
CA ALA A 11 9.02 5.02 39.56
C ALA A 11 8.07 4.24 38.62
N LEU A 12 6.83 4.01 39.03
CA LEU A 12 5.81 3.35 38.18
C LEU A 12 5.36 4.27 37.03
N PHE A 13 5.26 5.58 37.26
CA PHE A 13 4.91 6.56 36.22
C PHE A 13 6.06 6.75 35.21
N LEU A 14 7.32 6.71 35.66
CA LEU A 14 8.51 6.74 34.80
C LEU A 14 8.66 5.45 33.97
N LEU A 15 8.31 4.28 34.53
CA LEU A 15 8.34 2.99 33.81
C LEU A 15 7.24 2.91 32.72
N ILE A 16 6.09 3.55 32.94
CA ILE A 16 5.03 3.63 31.93
C ILE A 16 5.42 4.58 30.79
N GLN A 17 6.11 5.68 31.08
CA GLN A 17 6.60 6.60 30.04
C GLN A 17 7.76 6.02 29.21
N THR A 18 8.60 5.16 29.79
CA THR A 18 9.71 4.54 29.04
C THR A 18 9.27 3.41 28.11
N SER A 19 8.13 2.77 28.37
CA SER A 19 7.60 1.73 27.49
C SER A 19 6.93 2.28 26.20
N LEU A 20 6.54 3.56 26.15
CA LEU A 20 6.04 4.19 24.92
C LEU A 20 7.16 4.68 23.99
N SER A 21 8.41 4.79 24.47
CA SER A 21 9.53 5.36 23.68
C SER A 21 10.29 4.34 22.83
N ALA A 22 9.89 3.06 22.81
CA ALA A 22 10.65 1.98 22.17
C ALA A 22 10.14 1.55 20.78
N GLN A 23 9.16 2.25 20.21
CA GLN A 23 8.54 1.79 18.94
C GLN A 23 9.33 2.16 17.66
N GLY A 24 10.41 2.92 17.76
CA GLY A 24 11.23 3.31 16.61
C GLY A 24 10.68 4.55 15.85
N LYS A 25 11.45 5.02 14.88
CA LYS A 25 11.03 6.14 14.02
C LYS A 25 10.00 5.67 13.00
N PRO A 26 8.99 6.50 12.68
CA PRO A 26 8.06 6.21 11.60
C PRO A 26 8.75 5.94 10.26
N ILE A 27 8.10 5.14 9.42
CA ILE A 27 8.49 5.02 8.01
C ILE A 27 8.57 6.41 7.39
N SER A 28 9.61 6.65 6.62
CA SER A 28 9.89 7.95 5.98
C SER A 28 10.28 7.75 4.52
N LEU A 29 10.36 8.83 3.76
CA LEU A 29 11.04 8.77 2.47
C LEU A 29 12.54 8.57 2.70
N ASP A 30 13.19 7.80 1.80
CA ASP A 30 14.64 7.63 1.86
C ASP A 30 15.34 8.96 1.56
N SER A 31 16.35 9.31 2.38
CA SER A 31 17.04 10.60 2.27
C SER A 31 17.95 10.73 1.04
N HIS A 32 18.38 9.61 0.46
CA HIS A 32 19.23 9.59 -0.73
C HIS A 32 18.40 9.52 -2.01
N ASN A 33 17.25 8.83 -1.95
CA ASN A 33 16.34 8.69 -3.08
C ASN A 33 14.88 8.69 -2.62
N PRO A 34 14.20 9.85 -2.63
CA PRO A 34 12.82 9.98 -2.14
C PRO A 34 11.75 9.23 -2.96
N HIS A 35 12.13 8.53 -4.02
CA HIS A 35 11.24 7.61 -4.73
C HIS A 35 10.98 6.31 -3.96
N TYR A 36 11.72 6.09 -2.86
CA TYR A 36 11.63 4.90 -2.02
C TYR A 36 11.43 5.27 -0.56
N PHE A 37 11.10 4.28 0.24
CA PHE A 37 10.95 4.43 1.69
C PHE A 37 12.23 4.10 2.44
N ASN A 38 12.32 4.59 3.68
CA ASN A 38 13.25 4.12 4.70
C ASN A 38 12.45 3.65 5.91
N TYR A 39 12.62 2.39 6.28
CA TYR A 39 11.98 1.82 7.45
C TYR A 39 12.99 1.08 8.32
N LYS A 40 13.01 1.42 9.62
CA LYS A 40 13.99 0.88 10.58
C LYS A 40 15.45 1.04 10.11
N GLY A 41 15.75 2.16 9.43
CA GLY A 41 17.08 2.47 8.91
C GLY A 41 17.48 1.73 7.62
N LYS A 42 16.55 1.05 6.97
CA LYS A 42 16.79 0.33 5.71
C LYS A 42 15.98 0.93 4.57
N PRO A 43 16.58 1.16 3.39
CA PRO A 43 15.83 1.41 2.17
C PRO A 43 14.80 0.32 1.94
N THR A 44 13.59 0.69 1.59
CA THR A 44 12.45 -0.24 1.54
C THR A 44 11.57 0.06 0.32
N ILE A 45 11.17 -0.97 -0.38
CA ILE A 45 10.08 -0.97 -1.37
C ILE A 45 8.91 -1.73 -0.75
N LEU A 46 7.69 -1.22 -0.91
CA LEU A 46 6.50 -1.86 -0.37
C LEU A 46 5.81 -2.68 -1.46
N ILE A 47 5.73 -4.00 -1.27
CA ILE A 47 5.08 -4.91 -2.22
C ILE A 47 4.17 -5.86 -1.46
N THR A 48 2.91 -5.95 -1.89
CA THR A 48 1.94 -6.86 -1.27
C THR A 48 0.87 -7.36 -2.25
N SER A 49 0.14 -8.35 -1.78
CA SER A 49 -1.14 -8.83 -2.28
C SER A 49 -2.00 -9.03 -1.03
N GLY A 50 -2.85 -8.04 -0.72
CA GLY A 50 -3.51 -7.92 0.58
C GLY A 50 -5.01 -8.17 0.53
N GLU A 51 -5.63 -8.36 1.71
CA GLU A 51 -7.06 -8.52 1.87
C GLU A 51 -7.84 -7.26 1.44
N HIS A 52 -9.16 -7.34 1.33
CA HIS A 52 -10.03 -6.27 0.84
C HIS A 52 -10.38 -5.24 1.94
N TYR A 53 -9.36 -4.68 2.62
CA TYR A 53 -9.39 -3.50 3.49
C TYR A 53 -10.28 -3.54 4.73
N GLY A 54 -10.91 -4.67 5.06
CA GLY A 54 -11.87 -4.80 6.16
C GLY A 54 -11.31 -5.34 7.47
N ALA A 55 -10.02 -5.64 7.54
CA ALA A 55 -9.39 -6.37 8.65
C ALA A 55 -9.72 -5.81 10.04
N VAL A 56 -9.81 -4.49 10.20
CA VAL A 56 -10.09 -3.86 11.49
C VAL A 56 -11.59 -3.79 11.77
N MET A 57 -12.38 -3.39 10.79
CA MET A 57 -13.82 -3.17 10.97
C MET A 57 -14.64 -4.45 11.05
N ASN A 58 -14.10 -5.58 10.58
CA ASN A 58 -14.77 -6.88 10.56
C ASN A 58 -14.21 -7.81 11.65
N PRO A 59 -14.92 -7.99 12.79
CA PRO A 59 -14.46 -8.87 13.87
C PRO A 59 -14.38 -10.35 13.49
N ASP A 60 -15.08 -10.77 12.44
CA ASP A 60 -15.04 -12.15 11.97
C ASP A 60 -13.76 -12.45 11.17
N PHE A 61 -12.93 -11.42 10.85
CA PHE A 61 -11.64 -11.57 10.21
C PHE A 61 -10.51 -11.62 11.24
N ASP A 62 -9.78 -12.75 11.33
CA ASP A 62 -8.59 -12.89 12.18
C ASP A 62 -7.35 -12.30 11.47
N TYR A 63 -7.15 -11.01 11.68
CA TYR A 63 -5.99 -10.33 11.11
C TYR A 63 -4.64 -10.85 11.62
N LYS A 64 -4.58 -11.58 12.74
CA LYS A 64 -3.30 -12.14 13.24
C LYS A 64 -2.82 -13.29 12.35
N ILE A 65 -3.73 -14.12 11.88
CA ILE A 65 -3.42 -15.15 10.87
C ILE A 65 -3.00 -14.47 9.57
N TYR A 66 -3.78 -13.49 9.10
CA TYR A 66 -3.50 -12.73 7.89
C TYR A 66 -2.11 -12.08 7.89
N LEU A 67 -1.76 -11.31 8.92
CA LEU A 67 -0.47 -10.62 9.02
C LEU A 67 0.72 -11.59 9.08
N LYS A 68 0.57 -12.73 9.78
CA LYS A 68 1.57 -13.80 9.78
C LYS A 68 1.73 -14.43 8.39
N THR A 69 0.64 -14.55 7.64
CA THR A 69 0.67 -15.06 6.27
C THR A 69 1.43 -14.10 5.34
N LEU A 70 1.16 -12.79 5.42
CA LEU A 70 1.95 -11.80 4.68
C LEU A 70 3.43 -11.87 5.01
N GLN A 71 3.79 -11.94 6.30
CA GLN A 71 5.18 -12.08 6.74
C GLN A 71 5.83 -13.35 6.19
N LYS A 72 5.15 -14.49 6.28
CA LYS A 72 5.63 -15.79 5.76
C LYS A 72 5.85 -15.75 4.24
N ASP A 73 4.98 -15.07 3.53
CA ASP A 73 5.05 -14.92 2.08
C ASP A 73 6.06 -13.83 1.66
N GLY A 74 6.71 -13.11 2.62
CA GLY A 74 7.71 -12.08 2.36
C GLY A 74 7.12 -10.79 1.83
N LEU A 75 5.87 -10.48 2.18
CA LEU A 75 5.15 -9.27 1.84
C LEU A 75 5.16 -8.29 3.02
N ASN A 76 5.20 -6.98 2.76
CA ASN A 76 5.53 -5.99 3.77
C ASN A 76 4.57 -4.79 3.85
N LEU A 77 3.41 -4.88 3.21
CA LEU A 77 2.39 -3.83 3.22
C LEU A 77 1.01 -4.46 3.45
N THR A 78 0.14 -3.74 4.13
CA THR A 78 -1.31 -3.97 4.13
C THR A 78 -2.03 -2.63 4.11
N ARG A 79 -3.22 -2.61 3.56
CA ARG A 79 -4.10 -1.44 3.53
C ARG A 79 -5.38 -1.77 4.29
N THR A 80 -5.92 -0.83 5.07
CA THR A 80 -7.16 -1.04 5.81
C THR A 80 -7.95 0.26 5.90
N MET A 81 -9.27 0.17 5.94
CA MET A 81 -10.17 1.33 6.07
C MET A 81 -10.60 1.54 7.53
N THR A 82 -10.95 2.79 7.87
CA THR A 82 -11.35 3.19 9.23
C THR A 82 -12.71 2.67 9.65
N GLY A 83 -13.57 2.29 8.68
CA GLY A 83 -14.94 1.91 8.97
C GLY A 83 -15.95 3.07 8.92
N ALA A 84 -15.59 4.23 8.37
CA ALA A 84 -16.59 5.23 7.96
C ALA A 84 -17.38 4.78 6.71
N TYR A 85 -16.79 3.87 5.96
CA TYR A 85 -17.33 3.19 4.80
C TYR A 85 -17.30 1.68 5.03
N PHE A 86 -18.31 0.96 4.58
CA PHE A 86 -18.33 -0.48 4.44
C PHE A 86 -19.30 -0.92 3.33
N GLU A 87 -19.22 -2.16 2.90
CA GLU A 87 -19.90 -2.65 1.72
C GLU A 87 -21.08 -3.58 2.06
N PRO A 88 -22.18 -3.52 1.30
CA PRO A 88 -23.20 -4.55 1.38
C PRO A 88 -22.64 -5.88 0.87
N ALA A 89 -23.21 -6.98 1.33
CA ALA A 89 -22.84 -8.32 0.86
C ALA A 89 -22.97 -8.41 -0.68
N GLY A 90 -21.94 -8.93 -1.34
CA GLY A 90 -21.88 -9.06 -2.79
C GLY A 90 -21.58 -7.79 -3.58
N ALA A 91 -21.21 -6.69 -2.90
CA ALA A 91 -20.74 -5.48 -3.57
C ALA A 91 -19.61 -5.82 -4.56
N PHE A 92 -19.60 -5.16 -5.71
CA PHE A 92 -18.63 -5.36 -6.79
C PHE A 92 -18.47 -6.82 -7.26
N ASN A 93 -19.45 -7.66 -6.99
CA ASN A 93 -19.41 -9.11 -7.28
C ASN A 93 -18.28 -9.84 -6.53
N ILE A 94 -17.99 -9.40 -5.31
CA ILE A 94 -16.99 -9.99 -4.43
C ILE A 94 -17.68 -10.82 -3.35
N SER A 95 -17.30 -12.09 -3.24
CA SER A 95 -17.85 -12.99 -2.23
C SER A 95 -16.98 -12.98 -0.94
N ASN A 96 -17.62 -13.15 0.21
CA ASN A 96 -16.96 -13.18 1.53
C ASN A 96 -16.01 -12.01 1.77
N ASN A 97 -16.40 -10.83 1.31
CA ASN A 97 -15.59 -9.62 1.41
C ASN A 97 -15.36 -9.24 2.89
N SER A 98 -14.10 -9.03 3.29
CA SER A 98 -13.77 -8.53 4.63
C SER A 98 -14.39 -7.15 4.89
N LEU A 99 -14.56 -6.32 3.86
CA LEU A 99 -15.19 -5.00 3.90
C LEU A 99 -16.73 -5.05 4.05
N GLY A 100 -17.34 -6.23 3.98
CA GLY A 100 -18.77 -6.48 4.14
C GLY A 100 -19.10 -7.20 5.46
N PRO A 101 -18.81 -6.65 6.65
CA PRO A 101 -19.12 -7.28 7.91
C PRO A 101 -20.63 -7.41 8.14
N ILE A 102 -21.02 -8.39 8.96
CA ILE A 102 -22.40 -8.46 9.45
C ILE A 102 -22.70 -7.18 10.25
N ALA A 103 -23.82 -6.51 9.95
CA ALA A 103 -24.16 -5.19 10.49
C ALA A 103 -24.12 -5.13 12.05
N GLN A 104 -24.50 -6.21 12.74
CA GLN A 104 -24.48 -6.29 14.19
C GLN A 104 -23.06 -6.38 14.77
N LYS A 105 -22.10 -6.92 14.02
CA LYS A 105 -20.70 -7.09 14.43
C LYS A 105 -19.79 -5.98 13.94
N TYR A 106 -20.24 -5.18 12.97
CA TYR A 106 -19.47 -4.10 12.39
C TYR A 106 -18.90 -3.16 13.45
N LEU A 107 -17.59 -2.95 13.40
CA LEU A 107 -16.86 -2.02 14.25
C LEU A 107 -16.44 -0.78 13.47
N CYS A 108 -16.75 0.39 14.04
CA CYS A 108 -16.30 1.66 13.52
C CYS A 108 -15.85 2.60 14.66
N PRO A 109 -15.27 3.75 14.38
CA PRO A 109 -14.80 4.68 15.42
C PRO A 109 -15.86 5.12 16.43
N TRP A 110 -17.14 5.10 16.07
CA TRP A 110 -18.24 5.62 16.90
C TRP A 110 -18.98 4.51 17.63
N LYS A 111 -19.38 4.83 18.86
CA LYS A 111 -20.19 3.95 19.71
C LYS A 111 -21.62 3.88 19.16
N ARG A 112 -22.26 2.71 19.27
CA ARG A 112 -23.70 2.61 19.07
C ARG A 112 -24.41 3.27 20.25
N ALA A 113 -25.47 4.03 19.97
CA ALA A 113 -26.34 4.58 21.01
C ALA A 113 -27.06 3.45 21.77
N ASP A 114 -27.30 3.66 23.04
CA ASP A 114 -27.89 2.65 23.92
C ASP A 114 -29.21 2.11 23.35
N ASN A 115 -29.35 0.79 23.34
CA ASN A 115 -30.50 0.06 22.81
C ASN A 115 -30.87 0.38 21.35
N SER A 116 -29.89 0.81 20.53
CA SER A 116 -30.08 1.15 19.13
C SER A 116 -29.00 0.56 18.24
N LEU A 117 -29.32 0.35 16.97
CA LEU A 117 -28.32 0.07 15.93
C LEU A 117 -27.67 1.35 15.38
N LYS A 118 -28.19 2.54 15.74
CA LYS A 118 -27.65 3.81 15.31
C LYS A 118 -26.38 4.15 16.08
N PHE A 119 -25.52 4.92 15.44
CA PHE A 119 -24.26 5.41 16.00
C PHE A 119 -24.46 6.77 16.69
N ASP A 120 -23.67 7.02 17.72
CA ASP A 120 -23.53 8.34 18.32
C ASP A 120 -22.16 8.92 17.88
N LEU A 121 -22.20 9.88 16.96
CA LEU A 121 -21.01 10.48 16.35
C LEU A 121 -20.23 11.40 17.31
N ASP A 122 -20.75 11.67 18.50
CA ASP A 122 -20.05 12.40 19.56
C ASP A 122 -19.31 11.48 20.54
N HIS A 123 -19.54 10.17 20.49
CA HIS A 123 -18.93 9.21 21.40
C HIS A 123 -18.13 8.12 20.67
N TRP A 124 -16.86 7.97 21.10
CA TRP A 124 -15.95 6.99 20.54
C TRP A 124 -16.27 5.57 21.00
N ASN A 125 -15.98 4.60 20.13
CA ASN A 125 -16.08 3.17 20.43
C ASN A 125 -14.72 2.64 20.95
N PRO A 126 -14.55 2.40 22.25
CA PRO A 126 -13.28 1.90 22.79
C PRO A 126 -12.85 0.57 22.18
N ALA A 127 -13.79 -0.33 21.87
CA ALA A 127 -13.49 -1.64 21.30
C ALA A 127 -12.85 -1.52 19.90
N TYR A 128 -13.28 -0.54 19.10
CA TYR A 128 -12.65 -0.25 17.80
C TYR A 128 -11.18 0.17 17.97
N PHE A 129 -10.89 1.12 18.86
CA PHE A 129 -9.52 1.61 19.05
C PHE A 129 -8.61 0.56 19.68
N VAL A 130 -9.14 -0.30 20.58
CA VAL A 130 -8.38 -1.45 21.10
C VAL A 130 -8.00 -2.40 19.96
N ARG A 131 -8.95 -2.76 19.09
CA ARG A 131 -8.71 -3.64 17.94
C ARG A 131 -7.75 -3.01 16.93
N LEU A 132 -7.93 -1.73 16.61
CA LEU A 132 -7.03 -1.01 15.69
C LEU A 132 -5.58 -0.98 16.21
N LYS A 133 -5.38 -0.66 17.48
CA LYS A 133 -4.03 -0.64 18.08
C LYS A 133 -3.41 -2.05 18.18
N ASP A 134 -4.20 -3.09 18.46
CA ASP A 134 -3.71 -4.48 18.41
C ASP A 134 -3.32 -4.88 17.00
N PHE A 135 -4.13 -4.53 15.98
CA PHE A 135 -3.79 -4.72 14.57
C PHE A 135 -2.47 -4.04 14.19
N MET A 136 -2.30 -2.76 14.55
CA MET A 136 -1.06 -2.02 14.31
C MET A 136 0.16 -2.66 14.98
N THR A 137 -0.03 -3.16 16.22
CA THR A 137 1.01 -3.84 16.99
C THR A 137 1.42 -5.16 16.32
N GLU A 138 0.45 -5.97 15.92
CA GLU A 138 0.72 -7.26 15.26
C GLU A 138 1.35 -7.03 13.87
N ALA A 139 0.89 -6.03 13.11
CA ALA A 139 1.51 -5.65 11.84
C ALA A 139 2.99 -5.24 12.02
N ASN A 140 3.30 -4.43 13.03
CA ASN A 140 4.69 -4.04 13.33
C ASN A 140 5.57 -5.24 13.71
N LYS A 141 5.05 -6.19 14.49
CA LYS A 141 5.75 -7.45 14.84
C LYS A 141 6.05 -8.29 13.59
N CYS A 142 5.12 -8.30 12.63
CA CYS A 142 5.28 -9.00 11.37
C CYS A 142 6.14 -8.23 10.33
N GLY A 143 6.58 -7.01 10.63
CA GLY A 143 7.32 -6.17 9.69
C GLY A 143 6.46 -5.60 8.56
N VAL A 144 5.15 -5.52 8.77
CA VAL A 144 4.17 -5.05 7.79
C VAL A 144 3.84 -3.58 8.06
N ILE A 145 3.97 -2.76 7.03
CA ILE A 145 3.52 -1.37 7.02
C ILE A 145 1.99 -1.35 6.82
N VAL A 146 1.33 -0.44 7.52
CA VAL A 146 -0.12 -0.23 7.38
C VAL A 146 -0.38 1.09 6.69
N GLU A 147 -1.05 1.07 5.55
CA GLU A 147 -1.66 2.23 4.93
C GLU A 147 -3.11 2.32 5.40
N LEU A 148 -3.38 3.25 6.33
CA LEU A 148 -4.72 3.47 6.87
C LEU A 148 -5.49 4.44 5.99
N SER A 149 -6.45 3.95 5.22
CA SER A 149 -7.35 4.76 4.41
C SER A 149 -8.41 5.40 5.32
N LEU A 150 -8.33 6.72 5.47
CA LEU A 150 -9.21 7.46 6.39
C LEU A 150 -10.64 7.51 5.89
N PHE A 151 -10.82 7.67 4.58
CA PHE A 151 -12.11 7.79 3.92
C PHE A 151 -12.17 7.00 2.61
N CYS A 152 -13.38 6.80 2.11
CA CYS A 152 -13.67 6.17 0.83
C CYS A 152 -14.95 6.80 0.26
N PRO A 153 -15.07 7.06 -1.06
CA PRO A 153 -16.30 7.53 -1.65
C PRO A 153 -17.42 6.51 -1.46
N PHE A 154 -18.62 7.00 -1.44
CA PHE A 154 -19.79 6.15 -1.59
C PHE A 154 -20.09 6.03 -3.10
N TYR A 155 -19.72 4.91 -3.70
CA TYR A 155 -19.88 4.69 -5.15
C TYR A 155 -21.35 4.68 -5.56
N GLU A 156 -22.19 4.10 -4.68
CA GLU A 156 -23.64 3.98 -4.88
C GLU A 156 -24.39 4.36 -3.59
N ASP A 157 -25.70 4.61 -3.72
CA ASP A 157 -26.53 4.92 -2.58
C ASP A 157 -26.60 3.76 -1.57
N ALA A 158 -26.44 2.53 -2.03
CA ALA A 158 -26.40 1.36 -1.15
C ALA A 158 -25.32 1.42 -0.09
N GLN A 159 -24.08 1.87 -0.44
CA GLN A 159 -23.00 2.06 0.55
C GLN A 159 -23.28 3.29 1.44
N TRP A 160 -23.81 4.38 0.84
CA TRP A 160 -24.18 5.57 1.63
C TRP A 160 -25.21 5.25 2.70
N MET A 161 -26.21 4.44 2.37
CA MET A 161 -27.25 4.01 3.32
C MET A 161 -26.71 3.17 4.49
N LEU A 162 -25.51 2.61 4.40
CA LEU A 162 -24.88 1.83 5.47
C LEU A 162 -23.98 2.70 6.37
N SER A 163 -23.46 3.82 5.87
CA SER A 163 -22.47 4.62 6.59
C SER A 163 -22.99 5.20 7.91
N PRO A 164 -22.17 5.22 8.98
CA PRO A 164 -22.48 5.96 10.20
C PRO A 164 -22.78 7.45 9.97
N PHE A 165 -22.22 8.04 8.91
CA PHE A 165 -22.46 9.44 8.54
C PHE A 165 -23.86 9.68 8.02
N ASN A 166 -24.56 8.68 7.52
CA ASN A 166 -25.91 8.85 7.01
C ASN A 166 -26.89 9.06 8.17
N ARG A 167 -27.82 10.02 8.00
CA ARG A 167 -28.83 10.41 9.00
C ARG A 167 -29.64 9.25 9.58
N ILE A 168 -29.91 8.24 8.75
CA ILE A 168 -30.70 7.10 9.22
C ILE A 168 -29.92 6.21 10.21
N ASN A 169 -28.58 6.28 10.20
CA ASN A 169 -27.69 5.45 11.00
C ASN A 169 -27.07 6.18 12.21
N ASN A 170 -27.34 7.46 12.43
CA ASN A 170 -26.85 8.17 13.59
C ASN A 170 -27.97 8.84 14.39
N VAL A 171 -27.70 9.11 15.66
CA VAL A 171 -28.64 9.82 16.57
C VAL A 171 -28.44 11.33 16.52
N ASN A 172 -27.37 11.81 15.89
CA ASN A 172 -26.99 13.22 15.83
C ASN A 172 -27.79 13.99 14.77
N GLY A 173 -28.54 13.29 13.91
CA GLY A 173 -29.34 13.91 12.85
C GLY A 173 -28.53 14.48 11.69
N LEU A 174 -27.22 14.17 11.61
CA LEU A 174 -26.32 14.61 10.54
C LEU A 174 -26.39 13.68 9.32
N GLY A 175 -26.02 14.19 8.14
CA GLY A 175 -25.93 13.40 6.90
C GLY A 175 -27.24 13.24 6.15
N ASP A 176 -28.16 14.20 6.26
CA ASP A 176 -29.33 14.34 5.39
C ASP A 176 -28.92 15.11 4.11
N ILE A 177 -28.05 14.47 3.34
CA ILE A 177 -27.43 15.02 2.13
C ILE A 177 -27.21 13.93 1.09
N PRO A 178 -27.06 14.28 -0.19
CA PRO A 178 -26.58 13.35 -1.20
C PRO A 178 -25.17 12.81 -0.85
N ARG A 179 -24.89 11.57 -1.22
CA ARG A 179 -23.57 10.96 -1.00
C ARG A 179 -22.41 11.74 -1.62
N THR A 180 -22.67 12.47 -2.69
CA THR A 180 -21.69 13.32 -3.40
C THR A 180 -21.29 14.58 -2.65
N ASP A 181 -22.04 14.97 -1.61
CA ASP A 181 -21.81 16.18 -0.83
C ASP A 181 -21.02 15.90 0.47
N VAL A 182 -20.81 14.63 0.83
CA VAL A 182 -20.24 14.21 2.11
C VAL A 182 -18.81 14.71 2.29
N TYR A 183 -17.99 14.64 1.24
CA TYR A 183 -16.57 14.99 1.26
C TYR A 183 -16.30 16.28 0.49
N THR A 184 -17.00 17.35 0.95
CA THR A 184 -16.86 18.73 0.47
C THR A 184 -16.66 19.65 1.67
N LEU A 185 -16.20 20.88 1.47
CA LEU A 185 -16.05 21.85 2.57
C LEU A 185 -17.36 22.60 2.91
N ASP A 186 -18.24 22.76 1.94
CA ASP A 186 -19.40 23.68 2.02
C ASP A 186 -20.77 22.98 1.99
N LYS A 187 -20.86 21.75 1.42
CA LYS A 187 -22.14 21.05 1.22
C LYS A 187 -22.44 19.97 2.26
N ASN A 188 -21.46 19.60 3.09
CA ASN A 188 -21.53 18.47 4.02
C ASN A 188 -22.44 18.67 5.25
N LYS A 189 -23.02 19.84 5.45
CA LYS A 189 -24.00 20.18 6.52
C LYS A 189 -23.56 19.71 7.91
N GLY A 190 -22.31 19.97 8.28
CA GLY A 190 -21.76 19.69 9.62
C GLY A 190 -21.01 18.37 9.75
N LEU A 191 -21.00 17.51 8.74
CA LEU A 191 -20.20 16.29 8.76
C LEU A 191 -18.68 16.54 8.76
N LEU A 192 -18.22 17.69 8.22
CA LEU A 192 -16.79 18.04 8.23
C LEU A 192 -16.22 18.06 9.65
N ALA A 193 -16.96 18.62 10.62
CA ALA A 193 -16.52 18.65 12.01
C ALA A 193 -16.38 17.25 12.62
N ILE A 194 -17.22 16.31 12.23
CA ILE A 194 -17.13 14.90 12.66
C ILE A 194 -15.93 14.21 11.99
N GLN A 195 -15.69 14.48 10.71
CA GLN A 195 -14.54 13.97 9.96
C GLN A 195 -13.23 14.46 10.57
N ASP A 196 -13.14 15.76 10.88
CA ASP A 196 -11.97 16.36 11.55
C ASP A 196 -11.72 15.75 12.93
N LYS A 197 -12.77 15.58 13.75
CA LYS A 197 -12.68 14.92 15.05
C LYS A 197 -12.15 13.49 14.92
N MET A 198 -12.65 12.73 13.93
CA MET A 198 -12.19 11.35 13.68
C MET A 198 -10.71 11.32 13.31
N VAL A 199 -10.28 12.18 12.37
CA VAL A 199 -8.87 12.24 11.95
C VAL A 199 -7.96 12.58 13.14
N ARG A 200 -8.31 13.60 13.92
CA ARG A 200 -7.55 13.99 15.12
C ARG A 200 -7.47 12.85 16.15
N LYS A 201 -8.58 12.13 16.35
CA LYS A 201 -8.61 10.99 17.28
C LYS A 201 -7.74 9.84 16.79
N LEU A 202 -7.78 9.51 15.51
CA LEU A 202 -6.92 8.49 14.92
C LEU A 202 -5.43 8.87 15.05
N VAL A 203 -5.08 10.12 14.78
CA VAL A 203 -3.70 10.62 14.96
C VAL A 203 -3.26 10.50 16.43
N GLU A 204 -4.10 10.90 17.39
CA GLU A 204 -3.83 10.76 18.82
C GLU A 204 -3.56 9.30 19.21
N GLU A 205 -4.42 8.38 18.80
CA GLU A 205 -4.34 6.96 19.17
C GLU A 205 -3.17 6.21 18.51
N LEU A 206 -2.76 6.66 17.32
CA LEU A 206 -1.82 5.94 16.47
C LEU A 206 -0.43 6.58 16.35
N ASN A 207 -0.20 7.77 16.92
CA ASN A 207 1.08 8.47 16.73
C ASN A 207 2.31 7.67 17.19
N GLY A 208 2.14 6.72 18.10
CA GLY A 208 3.23 5.86 18.56
C GLY A 208 3.66 4.77 17.58
N PHE A 209 2.94 4.50 16.50
CA PHE A 209 3.21 3.36 15.61
C PHE A 209 4.14 3.73 14.45
N PRO A 210 5.34 3.11 14.34
CA PRO A 210 6.30 3.46 13.30
C PRO A 210 5.95 2.90 11.92
N ASN A 211 5.04 1.95 11.85
CA ASN A 211 4.64 1.23 10.64
C ASN A 211 3.34 1.77 10.03
N LEU A 212 3.09 3.07 10.14
CA LEU A 212 1.84 3.72 9.71
C LEU A 212 2.10 4.74 8.60
N MET A 213 1.20 4.76 7.61
CA MET A 213 0.97 5.85 6.66
C MET A 213 -0.53 6.18 6.66
N TYR A 214 -0.89 7.46 6.52
CA TYR A 214 -2.28 7.90 6.39
C TYR A 214 -2.62 8.13 4.94
N GLU A 215 -3.58 7.38 4.41
CA GLU A 215 -4.19 7.69 3.13
C GLU A 215 -5.40 8.59 3.35
N ILE A 216 -5.44 9.73 2.65
CA ILE A 216 -6.51 10.71 2.79
C ILE A 216 -7.85 10.07 2.44
N CYS A 217 -7.94 9.48 1.27
CA CYS A 217 -9.17 8.87 0.76
C CYS A 217 -8.86 7.87 -0.34
N ASN A 218 -9.52 6.71 -0.31
CA ASN A 218 -9.58 5.81 -1.43
C ASN A 218 -10.28 6.48 -2.61
N GLU A 219 -9.82 6.31 -3.84
CA GLU A 219 -10.46 6.70 -5.10
C GLU A 219 -11.25 8.03 -5.07
N PRO A 220 -10.64 9.15 -4.65
CA PRO A 220 -11.36 10.42 -4.47
C PRO A 220 -11.88 11.04 -5.78
N TYR A 221 -11.56 10.47 -6.90
CA TYR A 221 -12.07 10.86 -8.23
C TYR A 221 -13.49 10.32 -8.51
N PHE A 222 -14.04 9.51 -7.59
CA PHE A 222 -15.44 9.12 -7.57
C PHE A 222 -16.21 9.90 -6.50
N GLY A 223 -17.54 9.86 -6.54
CA GLY A 223 -18.41 10.29 -5.44
C GLY A 223 -18.43 11.78 -5.13
N GLY A 224 -17.90 12.67 -5.98
CA GLY A 224 -17.98 14.13 -5.79
C GLY A 224 -17.01 14.70 -4.77
N ILE A 225 -15.95 13.98 -4.41
CA ILE A 225 -14.92 14.44 -3.46
C ILE A 225 -14.09 15.57 -4.07
N THR A 226 -13.95 16.69 -3.36
CA THR A 226 -13.22 17.85 -3.87
C THR A 226 -11.74 17.81 -3.49
N MET A 227 -10.89 18.45 -4.29
CA MET A 227 -9.46 18.57 -3.97
C MET A 227 -9.25 19.42 -2.72
N GLU A 228 -10.03 20.48 -2.54
CA GLU A 228 -9.96 21.36 -1.37
C GLU A 228 -10.27 20.58 -0.08
N TRP A 229 -11.21 19.64 -0.13
CA TRP A 229 -11.47 18.77 1.01
C TRP A 229 -10.29 17.82 1.30
N GLN A 230 -9.66 17.27 0.28
CA GLN A 230 -8.47 16.42 0.47
C GLN A 230 -7.30 17.23 1.07
N GLU A 231 -7.07 18.45 0.60
CA GLU A 231 -6.06 19.36 1.16
C GLU A 231 -6.37 19.71 2.62
N HIS A 232 -7.64 19.94 2.96
CA HIS A 232 -8.08 20.17 4.33
C HIS A 232 -7.77 18.96 5.22
N ILE A 233 -8.09 17.74 4.81
CA ILE A 233 -7.80 16.52 5.60
C ILE A 233 -6.30 16.34 5.80
N ALA A 234 -5.47 16.54 4.76
CA ALA A 234 -4.02 16.49 4.90
C ALA A 234 -3.52 17.52 5.94
N LYS A 235 -4.10 18.72 5.95
CA LYS A 235 -3.82 19.75 6.95
C LYS A 235 -4.26 19.33 8.35
N VAL A 236 -5.43 18.72 8.52
CA VAL A 236 -5.93 18.23 9.82
C VAL A 236 -4.99 17.19 10.40
N ILE A 237 -4.47 16.22 9.59
CA ILE A 237 -3.47 15.26 10.01
C ILE A 237 -2.21 15.99 10.51
N THR A 238 -1.65 16.86 9.68
CA THR A 238 -0.40 17.58 9.98
C THR A 238 -0.54 18.45 11.22
N ASP A 239 -1.66 19.16 11.37
CA ASP A 239 -1.93 20.01 12.53
C ASP A 239 -2.10 19.18 13.82
N ALA A 240 -2.78 18.05 13.74
CA ALA A 240 -2.93 17.15 14.87
C ALA A 240 -1.57 16.60 15.32
N GLU A 241 -0.71 16.20 14.39
CA GLU A 241 0.61 15.68 14.71
C GLU A 241 1.55 16.72 15.32
N LYS A 242 1.27 18.03 15.23
CA LYS A 242 2.13 19.05 15.89
C LYS A 242 2.25 18.83 17.40
N ALA A 243 1.23 18.26 18.03
CA ALA A 243 1.21 17.94 19.45
C ALA A 243 2.02 16.68 19.82
N PHE A 244 2.51 15.92 18.85
CA PHE A 244 3.12 14.61 19.05
C PHE A 244 4.54 14.53 18.47
N PRO A 245 5.39 13.60 18.96
CA PRO A 245 6.77 13.50 18.52
C PRO A 245 6.92 12.99 17.07
N ASN A 246 6.03 12.10 16.63
CA ASN A 246 6.12 11.46 15.33
C ASN A 246 5.34 12.21 14.25
N LYS A 247 5.86 12.15 13.03
CA LYS A 247 5.21 12.67 11.82
C LYS A 247 5.15 11.52 10.82
N HIS A 248 3.94 11.19 10.37
CA HIS A 248 3.73 10.08 9.44
C HIS A 248 3.59 10.57 8.01
N LEU A 249 3.90 9.68 7.07
CA LEU A 249 3.69 9.95 5.67
C LEU A 249 2.19 10.02 5.36
N ILE A 250 1.81 11.01 4.54
CA ILE A 250 0.46 11.15 4.01
C ILE A 250 0.48 10.65 2.57
N THR A 251 -0.47 9.81 2.22
CA THR A 251 -0.65 9.25 0.89
C THR A 251 -1.94 9.77 0.26
N GLN A 252 -1.93 9.95 -1.06
CA GLN A 252 -3.06 10.45 -1.83
C GLN A 252 -3.28 9.61 -3.08
N ASN A 253 -4.51 9.17 -3.30
CA ASN A 253 -4.92 8.58 -4.56
C ASN A 253 -5.16 9.67 -5.61
N ILE A 254 -4.64 9.47 -6.82
CA ILE A 254 -4.68 10.46 -7.91
C ILE A 254 -5.70 10.07 -8.97
N GLY A 255 -5.67 8.84 -9.44
CA GLY A 255 -6.57 8.39 -10.50
C GLY A 255 -6.33 6.96 -10.93
N ASN A 256 -7.23 6.42 -11.76
CA ASN A 256 -7.05 5.15 -12.43
C ASN A 256 -6.17 5.30 -13.67
N GLY A 257 -5.22 4.39 -13.85
CA GLY A 257 -4.28 4.41 -14.98
C GLY A 257 -3.12 5.38 -14.76
N PHE A 258 -3.11 6.51 -15.45
CA PHE A 258 -2.01 7.47 -15.33
C PHE A 258 -2.46 8.90 -15.68
N GLU A 259 -1.97 9.84 -14.92
CA GLU A 259 -2.02 11.26 -15.25
C GLU A 259 -0.80 11.99 -14.70
N LYS A 260 -0.55 13.21 -15.19
CA LYS A 260 0.47 14.09 -14.63
C LYS A 260 -0.12 14.93 -13.50
N ILE A 261 0.47 14.83 -12.33
CA ILE A 261 0.11 15.65 -11.17
C ILE A 261 0.60 17.08 -11.42
N LYS A 262 -0.35 18.02 -11.53
CA LYS A 262 -0.03 19.41 -11.88
C LYS A 262 0.31 20.25 -10.65
N ASN A 263 -0.45 20.10 -9.57
CA ASN A 263 -0.33 20.88 -8.33
C ASN A 263 -0.22 19.91 -7.15
N PRO A 264 0.96 19.29 -6.93
CA PRO A 264 1.12 18.33 -5.84
C PRO A 264 0.96 19.02 -4.48
N ASN A 265 0.11 18.47 -3.62
CA ASN A 265 -0.01 18.94 -2.24
C ASN A 265 1.34 18.73 -1.51
N PRO A 266 1.97 19.79 -0.96
CA PRO A 266 3.28 19.67 -0.31
C PRO A 266 3.27 18.78 0.94
N LEU A 267 2.12 18.58 1.58
CA LEU A 267 1.95 17.72 2.75
C LEU A 267 1.94 16.23 2.38
N VAL A 268 1.70 15.91 1.11
CA VAL A 268 1.64 14.53 0.62
C VAL A 268 3.05 14.04 0.27
N SER A 269 3.36 12.83 0.69
CA SER A 269 4.64 12.17 0.49
C SER A 269 4.59 11.02 -0.52
N VAL A 270 3.42 10.42 -0.72
CA VAL A 270 3.20 9.29 -1.61
C VAL A 270 1.99 9.57 -2.49
N PHE A 271 2.17 9.47 -3.79
CA PHE A 271 1.08 9.61 -4.75
C PHE A 271 0.77 8.25 -5.35
N ASN A 272 -0.41 7.75 -5.08
CA ASN A 272 -0.86 6.45 -5.52
C ASN A 272 -1.79 6.56 -6.75
N PHE A 273 -1.67 5.58 -7.61
CA PHE A 273 -2.57 5.34 -8.72
C PHE A 273 -3.20 3.96 -8.55
N HIS A 274 -4.35 3.76 -9.14
CA HIS A 274 -4.96 2.44 -9.28
C HIS A 274 -4.88 1.99 -10.73
N TYR A 275 -4.74 0.68 -10.95
CA TYR A 275 -4.71 0.08 -12.31
C TYR A 275 -3.69 0.76 -13.23
N ALA A 276 -2.49 1.05 -12.72
CA ALA A 276 -1.48 1.89 -13.38
C ALA A 276 -0.65 1.17 -14.45
N THR A 277 -1.23 0.21 -15.15
CA THR A 277 -0.56 -0.54 -16.21
C THR A 277 -1.02 -0.09 -17.59
N PRO A 278 -0.07 0.31 -18.49
CA PRO A 278 1.39 0.39 -18.33
C PRO A 278 1.81 1.51 -17.36
N PRO A 279 2.96 1.40 -16.68
CA PRO A 279 3.34 2.25 -15.54
C PRO A 279 3.76 3.68 -15.94
N LYS A 280 2.99 4.32 -16.82
CA LYS A 280 3.23 5.70 -17.25
C LYS A 280 3.09 6.72 -16.13
N ALA A 281 2.27 6.42 -15.10
CA ALA A 281 2.12 7.25 -13.91
C ALA A 281 3.48 7.56 -13.27
N VAL A 282 4.35 6.55 -13.17
CA VAL A 282 5.69 6.70 -12.59
C VAL A 282 6.52 7.65 -13.42
N SER A 283 6.68 7.40 -14.73
CA SER A 283 7.55 8.21 -15.61
C SER A 283 7.07 9.66 -15.75
N LEU A 284 5.75 9.89 -15.78
CA LEU A 284 5.17 11.23 -15.86
C LEU A 284 5.44 12.08 -14.61
N ASN A 285 5.55 11.42 -13.44
CA ASN A 285 5.61 12.07 -12.13
C ASN A 285 6.96 11.88 -11.42
N TYR A 286 7.92 11.22 -12.06
CA TYR A 286 9.23 10.92 -11.47
C TYR A 286 9.95 12.17 -10.97
N GLY A 287 9.85 13.29 -11.68
CA GLY A 287 10.45 14.56 -11.28
C GLY A 287 9.89 15.21 -10.02
N LEU A 288 8.83 14.66 -9.40
CA LEU A 288 8.32 15.16 -8.12
C LEU A 288 9.24 14.82 -6.93
N ASN A 289 10.18 13.89 -7.08
CA ASN A 289 11.04 13.40 -6.00
C ASN A 289 10.21 12.95 -4.77
N LYS A 290 9.18 12.17 -5.03
CA LYS A 290 8.25 11.57 -4.08
C LYS A 290 8.02 10.12 -4.49
N VAL A 291 7.51 9.30 -3.59
CA VAL A 291 7.07 7.96 -3.97
C VAL A 291 5.87 8.05 -4.90
N ILE A 292 5.96 7.36 -6.02
CA ILE A 292 4.83 7.03 -6.88
C ILE A 292 4.52 5.55 -6.68
N GLY A 293 3.26 5.23 -6.42
CA GLY A 293 2.81 3.88 -6.12
C GLY A 293 1.56 3.48 -6.90
N GLU A 294 1.27 2.19 -6.84
CA GLU A 294 -0.02 1.61 -7.20
C GLU A 294 -0.50 0.83 -5.97
N ASN A 295 -1.38 1.45 -5.18
CA ASN A 295 -1.87 0.83 -3.94
C ASN A 295 -3.17 0.05 -4.13
N GLU A 296 -3.64 -0.07 -5.36
CA GLU A 296 -4.73 -0.97 -5.74
C GLU A 296 -4.66 -1.38 -7.20
N THR A 297 -4.65 -2.68 -7.45
CA THR A 297 -5.11 -3.37 -8.65
C THR A 297 -5.85 -4.64 -8.22
N GLY A 298 -6.57 -5.33 -9.11
CA GLY A 298 -7.29 -6.55 -8.71
C GLY A 298 -8.60 -6.78 -9.44
N PHE A 299 -8.94 -5.95 -10.44
CA PHE A 299 -10.14 -6.09 -11.26
C PHE A 299 -9.83 -6.44 -12.72
N ASN A 300 -8.65 -7.04 -12.98
CA ASN A 300 -8.16 -7.38 -14.33
C ASN A 300 -8.19 -8.90 -14.58
N GLY A 301 -9.20 -9.60 -14.01
CA GLY A 301 -9.37 -11.05 -14.10
C GLY A 301 -8.50 -11.81 -13.10
N GLN A 302 -8.56 -13.15 -13.15
CA GLN A 302 -8.03 -14.01 -12.09
C GLN A 302 -6.63 -14.58 -12.36
N LYS A 303 -5.97 -14.17 -13.44
CA LYS A 303 -4.66 -14.73 -13.81
C LYS A 303 -3.53 -14.09 -12.99
N ASP A 304 -2.76 -14.89 -12.26
CA ASP A 304 -1.57 -14.44 -11.53
C ASP A 304 -0.58 -13.69 -12.41
N SER A 305 -0.44 -14.11 -13.68
CA SER A 305 0.48 -13.47 -14.62
C SER A 305 0.14 -12.01 -14.92
N THR A 306 -1.11 -11.60 -14.77
CA THR A 306 -1.53 -10.19 -14.90
C THR A 306 -0.84 -9.36 -13.82
N TYR A 307 -1.10 -9.66 -12.58
CA TYR A 307 -0.64 -8.88 -11.42
C TYR A 307 0.87 -9.02 -11.18
N ARG A 308 1.45 -10.20 -11.45
CA ARG A 308 2.91 -10.36 -11.45
C ARG A 308 3.57 -9.38 -12.42
N LYS A 309 3.09 -9.34 -13.67
CA LYS A 309 3.67 -8.46 -14.70
C LYS A 309 3.44 -6.98 -14.38
N GLU A 310 2.30 -6.61 -13.83
CA GLU A 310 2.03 -5.27 -13.31
C GLU A 310 3.08 -4.87 -12.28
N ALA A 311 3.26 -5.68 -11.23
CA ALA A 311 4.21 -5.41 -10.16
C ALA A 311 5.66 -5.25 -10.68
N TRP A 312 6.15 -6.18 -11.51
CA TRP A 312 7.50 -6.11 -12.08
C TRP A 312 7.70 -4.87 -12.93
N GLN A 313 6.72 -4.52 -13.78
CA GLN A 313 6.79 -3.32 -14.61
C GLN A 313 6.84 -2.07 -13.75
N LEU A 314 5.94 -1.98 -12.78
CA LEU A 314 5.78 -0.81 -11.94
C LEU A 314 7.06 -0.53 -11.14
N ILE A 315 7.54 -1.53 -10.40
CA ILE A 315 8.70 -1.39 -9.51
C ILE A 315 9.97 -1.08 -10.30
N LEU A 316 10.23 -1.76 -11.41
CA LEU A 316 11.43 -1.49 -12.22
C LEU A 316 11.34 -0.18 -13.02
N THR A 317 10.16 0.45 -13.09
CA THR A 317 10.03 1.84 -13.62
C THR A 317 10.37 2.88 -12.53
N GLY A 318 10.70 2.46 -11.30
CA GLY A 318 11.10 3.34 -10.21
C GLY A 318 9.97 3.69 -9.24
N ALA A 319 8.90 2.90 -9.21
CA ALA A 319 7.87 3.00 -8.19
C ALA A 319 8.35 2.44 -6.84
N GLY A 320 7.83 3.00 -5.75
CA GLY A 320 8.15 2.55 -4.40
C GLY A 320 7.10 1.65 -3.74
N LEU A 321 5.91 1.49 -4.35
CA LEU A 321 4.80 0.76 -3.75
C LEU A 321 3.96 0.04 -4.79
N PHE A 322 3.57 -1.23 -4.49
CA PHE A 322 2.61 -2.03 -5.25
C PHE A 322 1.72 -2.84 -4.30
N ASN A 323 0.41 -2.80 -4.52
CA ASN A 323 -0.58 -3.64 -3.84
C ASN A 323 -1.60 -4.22 -4.84
N ASN A 324 -1.80 -5.53 -4.78
CA ASN A 324 -2.89 -6.24 -5.42
C ASN A 324 -3.98 -6.58 -4.40
N LEU A 325 -5.25 -6.44 -4.76
CA LEU A 325 -6.37 -7.03 -4.01
C LEU A 325 -6.33 -8.54 -4.15
N ASP A 326 -6.15 -9.23 -3.02
CA ASP A 326 -6.08 -10.69 -2.96
C ASP A 326 -7.38 -11.27 -2.42
N TYR A 327 -8.21 -11.73 -3.32
CA TYR A 327 -9.52 -12.27 -2.99
C TYR A 327 -9.49 -13.65 -2.33
N SER A 328 -8.31 -14.24 -2.14
CA SER A 328 -8.15 -15.47 -1.37
C SER A 328 -8.16 -15.26 0.14
N PHE A 329 -8.02 -14.01 0.62
CA PHE A 329 -8.17 -13.65 2.01
C PHE A 329 -9.62 -13.26 2.30
N THR A 330 -10.29 -14.05 3.12
CA THR A 330 -11.68 -13.79 3.55
C THR A 330 -11.85 -14.16 5.02
N PRO A 331 -12.91 -13.71 5.70
CA PRO A 331 -13.29 -14.32 6.97
C PRO A 331 -13.33 -15.84 6.86
N THR A 332 -12.72 -16.54 7.82
CA THR A 332 -12.52 -18.01 7.86
C THR A 332 -11.43 -18.57 6.92
N HIS A 333 -10.79 -17.75 6.09
CA HIS A 333 -9.65 -18.12 5.23
C HIS A 333 -8.58 -16.99 5.27
N GLU A 334 -8.23 -16.54 6.44
CA GLU A 334 -7.27 -15.45 6.65
C GLU A 334 -5.82 -15.88 6.37
N ASP A 335 -5.59 -17.17 6.12
CA ASP A 335 -4.35 -17.71 5.58
C ASP A 335 -4.25 -17.58 4.04
N GLY A 336 -5.27 -17.00 3.40
CA GLY A 336 -5.31 -16.76 1.96
C GLY A 336 -5.48 -18.03 1.14
N THR A 337 -6.33 -18.94 1.61
CA THR A 337 -6.63 -20.22 0.93
C THR A 337 -8.06 -20.28 0.36
N TYR A 338 -8.81 -19.19 0.43
CA TYR A 338 -10.17 -19.17 -0.11
C TYR A 338 -10.18 -19.37 -1.63
N HIS A 339 -11.04 -20.29 -2.07
CA HIS A 339 -11.31 -20.53 -3.49
C HIS A 339 -12.49 -19.67 -3.94
N TYR A 340 -12.21 -18.51 -4.48
CA TYR A 340 -13.21 -17.57 -4.95
C TYR A 340 -13.89 -18.02 -6.25
N PRO A 341 -15.16 -17.61 -6.48
CA PRO A 341 -15.91 -17.94 -7.71
C PRO A 341 -15.21 -17.43 -8.98
N LYS A 342 -15.47 -18.11 -10.11
CA LYS A 342 -14.90 -17.72 -11.43
C LYS A 342 -15.41 -16.36 -11.93
N GLU A 343 -16.56 -15.94 -11.45
CA GLU A 343 -17.21 -14.68 -11.81
C GLU A 343 -16.63 -13.48 -11.05
N GLN A 344 -15.77 -13.73 -10.06
CA GLN A 344 -15.15 -12.66 -9.30
C GLN A 344 -14.20 -11.83 -10.18
N PRO A 345 -14.12 -10.49 -9.98
CA PRO A 345 -13.44 -9.61 -10.93
C PRO A 345 -11.91 -9.76 -10.92
N GLY A 346 -11.34 -10.27 -9.84
CA GLY A 346 -9.92 -10.40 -9.64
C GLY A 346 -9.49 -11.74 -9.09
N GLY A 347 -8.19 -11.86 -8.85
CA GLY A 347 -7.52 -13.06 -8.38
C GLY A 347 -6.69 -12.83 -7.12
N GLY A 348 -5.66 -13.62 -6.97
CA GLY A 348 -4.75 -13.63 -5.83
C GLY A 348 -4.47 -15.05 -5.36
N GLY A 349 -3.85 -15.18 -4.21
CA GLY A 349 -3.57 -16.47 -3.62
C GLY A 349 -2.09 -16.80 -3.49
N ILE A 350 -1.79 -17.97 -2.94
CA ILE A 350 -0.45 -18.41 -2.54
C ILE A 350 0.56 -18.30 -3.69
N VAL A 351 0.16 -18.62 -4.93
CA VAL A 351 1.06 -18.61 -6.09
C VAL A 351 1.47 -17.19 -6.44
N LEU A 352 0.51 -16.25 -6.54
CA LEU A 352 0.81 -14.84 -6.83
C LEU A 352 1.66 -14.23 -5.71
N ARG A 353 1.30 -14.42 -4.44
CA ARG A 353 2.07 -13.90 -3.31
C ARG A 353 3.53 -14.37 -3.35
N LYS A 354 3.75 -15.63 -3.69
CA LYS A 354 5.10 -16.17 -3.86
C LYS A 354 5.85 -15.54 -5.03
N GLN A 355 5.17 -15.28 -6.15
CA GLN A 355 5.76 -14.58 -7.30
C GLN A 355 6.14 -13.13 -6.95
N LEU A 356 5.31 -12.43 -6.17
CA LEU A 356 5.64 -11.10 -5.65
C LEU A 356 6.82 -11.12 -4.67
N SER A 357 6.96 -12.17 -3.86
CA SER A 357 8.13 -12.32 -3.00
C SER A 357 9.44 -12.49 -3.79
N TYR A 358 9.39 -13.04 -5.01
CA TYR A 358 10.57 -13.12 -5.87
C TYR A 358 11.00 -11.74 -6.37
N LEU A 359 10.04 -10.84 -6.65
CA LEU A 359 10.32 -9.45 -6.98
C LEU A 359 10.97 -8.72 -5.79
N ASN A 360 10.42 -8.87 -4.57
CA ASN A 360 11.02 -8.31 -3.36
C ASN A 360 12.48 -8.75 -3.21
N LYS A 361 12.74 -10.06 -3.27
CA LYS A 361 14.10 -10.61 -3.14
C LYS A 361 15.03 -10.15 -4.27
N PHE A 362 14.50 -10.01 -5.48
CA PHE A 362 15.27 -9.50 -6.62
C PHE A 362 15.69 -8.06 -6.36
N MET A 363 14.78 -7.19 -5.93
CA MET A 363 15.10 -5.80 -5.61
C MET A 363 16.01 -5.65 -4.39
N ASP A 364 15.83 -6.44 -3.34
CA ASP A 364 16.68 -6.46 -2.15
C ASP A 364 18.15 -6.85 -2.47
N SER A 365 18.38 -7.48 -3.63
CA SER A 365 19.72 -7.84 -4.07
C SER A 365 20.51 -6.71 -4.72
N PHE A 366 19.95 -5.50 -4.79
CA PHE A 366 20.54 -4.28 -5.34
C PHE A 366 20.63 -3.18 -4.27
N ASN A 367 21.55 -2.24 -4.47
CA ASN A 367 21.46 -0.92 -3.85
C ASN A 367 20.50 -0.04 -4.70
N PHE A 368 19.20 -0.36 -4.67
CA PHE A 368 18.22 0.24 -5.56
C PHE A 368 18.04 1.75 -5.37
N VAL A 369 18.40 2.32 -4.20
CA VAL A 369 18.35 3.78 -3.99
C VAL A 369 19.37 4.53 -4.84
N ALA A 370 20.43 3.86 -5.29
CA ALA A 370 21.40 4.45 -6.24
C ALA A 370 20.98 4.29 -7.71
N MET A 371 19.89 3.57 -7.97
CA MET A 371 19.41 3.27 -9.32
C MET A 371 18.34 4.26 -9.78
N LYS A 372 18.22 4.44 -11.10
CA LYS A 372 17.16 5.22 -11.75
C LYS A 372 16.70 4.53 -13.04
N PRO A 373 15.49 4.82 -13.52
CA PRO A 373 15.05 4.36 -14.82
C PRO A 373 16.04 4.82 -15.92
N ASP A 374 16.61 3.88 -16.67
CA ASP A 374 17.61 4.18 -17.70
C ASP A 374 17.53 3.18 -18.85
N THR A 375 16.98 3.62 -19.97
CA THR A 375 16.91 2.83 -21.20
C THR A 375 18.08 3.07 -22.14
N THR A 376 19.00 3.99 -21.85
CA THR A 376 20.12 4.36 -22.75
C THR A 376 21.15 3.26 -22.90
N VAL A 377 21.21 2.35 -21.92
CA VAL A 377 22.09 1.17 -21.97
C VAL A 377 21.59 0.08 -22.91
N TYR A 378 20.35 0.16 -23.40
CA TYR A 378 19.71 -0.83 -24.25
C TYR A 378 19.64 -0.34 -25.70
N SER A 379 20.31 -1.02 -26.61
CA SER A 379 20.36 -0.64 -28.03
C SER A 379 19.30 -1.34 -28.87
N GLY A 380 18.54 -2.29 -28.31
CA GLY A 380 17.49 -3.01 -28.98
C GLY A 380 17.61 -4.52 -28.88
N GLY A 381 16.51 -5.23 -29.19
CA GLY A 381 16.49 -6.69 -29.29
C GLY A 381 16.53 -7.14 -30.75
N LEU A 382 17.30 -8.18 -31.04
CA LEU A 382 17.36 -8.77 -32.37
C LEU A 382 16.02 -9.44 -32.77
N SER A 383 15.09 -9.63 -31.82
CA SER A 383 13.76 -10.21 -32.02
C SER A 383 12.57 -9.24 -31.88
N GLY A 384 12.79 -7.94 -31.84
CA GLY A 384 11.95 -6.81 -32.30
C GLY A 384 10.63 -6.48 -31.60
N LYS A 385 10.08 -7.25 -30.65
CA LYS A 385 8.73 -6.94 -30.05
C LYS A 385 8.66 -7.00 -28.52
N ASN A 386 9.74 -7.26 -27.82
CA ASN A 386 9.71 -7.39 -26.38
C ASN A 386 9.73 -6.00 -25.69
N LYS A 387 8.79 -5.76 -24.78
CA LYS A 387 8.88 -4.60 -23.90
C LYS A 387 9.99 -4.84 -22.88
N VAL A 388 10.90 -3.89 -22.75
CA VAL A 388 11.99 -3.92 -21.76
C VAL A 388 11.82 -2.76 -20.78
N ILE A 389 12.09 -3.02 -19.51
CA ILE A 389 12.15 -2.01 -18.46
C ILE A 389 13.50 -2.16 -17.75
N ILE A 390 14.16 -1.06 -17.48
CA ILE A 390 15.51 -1.04 -16.93
C ILE A 390 15.58 -0.01 -15.81
N LEU A 391 16.00 -0.47 -14.64
CA LEU A 391 16.42 0.36 -13.52
C LEU A 391 17.91 0.13 -13.33
N ALA A 392 18.72 1.19 -13.30
CA ALA A 392 20.18 1.06 -13.34
C ALA A 392 20.93 2.12 -12.54
N GLU A 393 22.07 1.73 -11.98
CA GLU A 393 23.21 2.59 -11.65
C GLU A 393 24.29 2.25 -12.67
N THR A 394 24.38 3.07 -13.72
CA THR A 394 25.20 2.76 -14.92
C THR A 394 26.66 2.47 -14.54
N GLY A 395 27.18 1.37 -15.02
CA GLY A 395 28.54 0.87 -14.73
C GLY A 395 28.63 0.01 -13.47
N LYS A 396 27.59 -0.03 -12.61
CA LYS A 396 27.64 -0.79 -11.37
C LYS A 396 26.57 -1.88 -11.28
N GLN A 397 25.29 -1.53 -11.52
CA GLN A 397 24.19 -2.50 -11.36
C GLN A 397 23.01 -2.18 -12.28
N TYR A 398 22.36 -3.26 -12.76
CA TYR A 398 21.23 -3.15 -13.68
C TYR A 398 20.20 -4.22 -13.34
N ALA A 399 18.99 -3.78 -13.05
CA ALA A 399 17.79 -4.61 -12.92
C ALA A 399 16.99 -4.46 -14.21
N ILE A 400 16.82 -5.53 -14.96
CA ILE A 400 16.23 -5.51 -16.29
C ILE A 400 15.10 -6.52 -16.34
N TYR A 401 13.96 -6.14 -16.91
CA TYR A 401 12.81 -7.00 -17.04
C TYR A 401 12.22 -6.95 -18.45
N TRP A 402 11.93 -8.13 -18.98
CA TRP A 402 11.29 -8.31 -20.29
C TRP A 402 9.97 -9.02 -20.15
N MET A 403 8.99 -8.56 -20.93
CA MET A 403 7.70 -9.20 -21.12
C MET A 403 7.53 -9.64 -22.56
N GLY A 404 6.91 -10.82 -22.73
CA GLY A 404 6.64 -11.42 -24.02
C GLY A 404 7.87 -12.11 -24.62
N GLY A 405 7.65 -12.80 -25.73
CA GLY A 405 8.68 -13.61 -26.39
C GLY A 405 8.93 -14.95 -25.69
N LYS A 406 9.93 -15.67 -26.20
CA LYS A 406 10.38 -16.97 -25.66
C LYS A 406 11.86 -17.00 -25.39
N GLN A 407 12.60 -16.09 -25.96
CA GLN A 407 14.04 -15.91 -25.81
C GLN A 407 14.41 -14.47 -26.18
N ILE A 408 15.41 -13.93 -25.51
CA ILE A 408 15.93 -12.59 -25.73
C ILE A 408 17.35 -12.70 -26.24
N ASN A 409 17.63 -11.99 -27.36
CA ASN A 409 18.95 -11.65 -27.84
C ASN A 409 18.98 -10.12 -27.88
N ALA A 410 19.56 -9.52 -26.85
CA ALA A 410 19.51 -8.08 -26.65
C ALA A 410 20.90 -7.45 -26.69
N GLU A 411 21.04 -6.34 -27.37
CA GLU A 411 22.28 -5.56 -27.41
C GLU A 411 22.27 -4.51 -26.31
N PHE A 412 23.32 -4.51 -25.50
CA PHE A 412 23.57 -3.54 -24.43
C PHE A 412 24.88 -2.79 -24.69
N ASN A 413 24.90 -1.52 -24.31
CA ASN A 413 26.11 -0.74 -24.24
C ASN A 413 26.55 -0.63 -22.78
N LEU A 414 27.55 -1.43 -22.42
CA LEU A 414 28.06 -1.49 -21.04
C LEU A 414 29.45 -0.86 -20.97
N PRO A 415 29.78 -0.12 -19.89
CA PRO A 415 31.15 0.32 -19.60
C PRO A 415 32.12 -0.87 -19.50
N LYS A 416 33.41 -0.58 -19.62
CA LYS A 416 34.46 -1.57 -19.35
C LYS A 416 34.37 -2.02 -17.90
N GLY A 417 34.41 -3.35 -17.67
CA GLY A 417 34.34 -3.93 -16.31
C GLY A 417 34.15 -5.42 -16.31
N ASP A 418 34.22 -5.99 -15.11
CA ASP A 418 33.88 -7.37 -14.82
C ASP A 418 32.48 -7.41 -14.23
N TYR A 419 31.61 -8.22 -14.81
CA TYR A 419 30.20 -8.30 -14.43
C TYR A 419 29.78 -9.72 -14.09
N SER A 420 28.90 -9.84 -13.10
CA SER A 420 28.13 -11.05 -12.81
C SER A 420 26.71 -10.87 -13.32
N LEU A 421 26.23 -11.84 -14.10
CA LEU A 421 24.90 -11.85 -14.71
C LEU A 421 24.09 -13.02 -14.17
N GLU A 422 22.83 -12.76 -13.77
CA GLU A 422 21.89 -13.78 -13.31
C GLU A 422 20.53 -13.57 -14.00
N TRP A 423 20.11 -14.58 -14.76
CA TRP A 423 18.79 -14.62 -15.38
C TRP A 423 17.80 -15.30 -14.45
N LEU A 424 16.85 -14.53 -13.91
CA LEU A 424 15.83 -14.99 -12.97
C LEU A 424 14.50 -15.16 -13.70
N ASN A 425 13.84 -16.29 -13.47
CA ASN A 425 12.49 -16.55 -13.93
C ASN A 425 11.47 -16.04 -12.92
N PRO A 426 10.69 -14.96 -13.22
CA PRO A 426 9.73 -14.40 -12.29
C PRO A 426 8.58 -15.34 -11.90
N LEU A 427 8.31 -16.36 -12.72
CA LEU A 427 7.24 -17.31 -12.48
C LEU A 427 7.54 -18.25 -11.30
N ASN A 428 8.81 -18.64 -11.11
CA ASN A 428 9.20 -19.65 -10.13
C ASN A 428 10.38 -19.25 -9.23
N GLY A 429 10.97 -18.08 -9.44
CA GLY A 429 12.08 -17.53 -8.67
C GLY A 429 13.43 -18.21 -8.92
N LYS A 430 13.55 -19.08 -9.91
CA LYS A 430 14.81 -19.80 -10.21
C LYS A 430 15.76 -18.93 -11.01
N ILE A 431 17.04 -19.03 -10.68
CA ILE A 431 18.13 -18.55 -11.54
C ILE A 431 18.35 -19.61 -12.63
N GLU A 432 17.88 -19.28 -13.84
CA GLU A 432 17.93 -20.22 -14.98
C GLU A 432 19.31 -20.23 -15.66
N LYS A 433 20.08 -19.14 -15.51
CA LYS A 433 21.42 -19.01 -16.11
C LYS A 433 22.23 -17.99 -15.32
N GLN A 434 23.51 -18.30 -15.12
CA GLN A 434 24.51 -17.39 -14.58
C GLN A 434 25.70 -17.28 -15.54
N LYS A 435 26.32 -16.10 -15.60
CA LYS A 435 27.50 -15.84 -16.44
C LYS A 435 28.37 -14.78 -15.79
N LYS A 436 29.68 -14.97 -15.83
CA LYS A 436 30.68 -13.92 -15.63
C LYS A 436 31.04 -13.32 -16.98
N LEU A 437 31.17 -12.01 -17.06
CA LEU A 437 31.48 -11.28 -18.28
C LEU A 437 32.60 -10.30 -18.00
N ASN A 438 33.80 -10.54 -18.55
CA ASN A 438 34.85 -9.55 -18.67
C ASN A 438 34.55 -8.73 -19.95
N HIS A 439 34.22 -7.45 -19.78
CA HIS A 439 33.73 -6.62 -20.86
C HIS A 439 34.72 -5.47 -21.16
N PRO A 440 35.17 -5.32 -22.42
CA PRO A 440 36.14 -4.30 -22.79
C PRO A 440 35.52 -2.87 -22.85
N GLY A 441 34.21 -2.74 -22.74
CA GLY A 441 33.41 -1.55 -22.96
C GLY A 441 32.74 -1.56 -24.33
N GLY A 442 31.63 -0.80 -24.50
CA GLY A 442 30.87 -0.72 -25.71
C GLY A 442 29.73 -1.73 -25.82
N LYS A 443 29.43 -2.18 -27.04
CA LYS A 443 28.29 -3.03 -27.33
C LYS A 443 28.55 -4.51 -27.02
N THR A 444 27.57 -5.18 -26.42
CA THR A 444 27.58 -6.63 -26.18
C THR A 444 26.18 -7.22 -26.37
N ILE A 445 26.13 -8.46 -26.85
CA ILE A 445 24.87 -9.19 -26.99
C ILE A 445 24.72 -10.14 -25.80
N LEU A 446 23.59 -9.99 -25.09
CA LEU A 446 23.20 -10.87 -23.99
C LEU A 446 22.04 -11.75 -24.42
N ASN A 447 22.24 -13.08 -24.26
CA ASN A 447 21.27 -14.09 -24.66
C ASN A 447 20.64 -14.71 -23.40
N SER A 448 19.30 -14.63 -23.30
CA SER A 448 18.57 -15.29 -22.21
C SER A 448 18.53 -16.83 -22.41
N PRO A 449 18.20 -17.58 -21.36
CA PRO A 449 17.60 -18.90 -21.54
C PRO A 449 16.24 -18.79 -22.25
N VAL A 450 15.67 -19.91 -22.66
CA VAL A 450 14.27 -19.97 -23.14
C VAL A 450 13.33 -19.78 -21.94
N TYR A 451 12.30 -18.98 -22.09
CA TYR A 451 11.29 -18.71 -21.05
C TYR A 451 9.88 -18.68 -21.64
N GLN A 452 8.84 -18.65 -20.79
CA GLN A 452 7.45 -18.73 -21.25
C GLN A 452 6.78 -17.36 -21.40
N GLU A 453 6.84 -16.49 -20.39
CA GLU A 453 6.04 -15.27 -20.34
C GLU A 453 6.85 -14.01 -20.11
N ASP A 454 7.81 -14.08 -19.18
CA ASP A 454 8.63 -12.95 -18.74
C ASP A 454 9.97 -13.44 -18.19
N MET A 455 10.94 -12.55 -18.15
CA MET A 455 12.30 -12.85 -17.70
C MET A 455 12.92 -11.62 -17.07
N ALA A 456 13.64 -11.80 -15.98
CA ALA A 456 14.45 -10.75 -15.34
C ALA A 456 15.95 -11.06 -15.47
N LEU A 457 16.75 -10.00 -15.56
CA LEU A 457 18.21 -10.08 -15.58
C LEU A 457 18.78 -9.11 -14.54
N LYS A 458 19.60 -9.65 -13.67
CA LYS A 458 20.47 -8.91 -12.76
C LYS A 458 21.87 -8.84 -13.34
N ILE A 459 22.44 -7.64 -13.43
CA ILE A 459 23.85 -7.42 -13.75
C ILE A 459 24.47 -6.62 -12.62
N ILE A 460 25.57 -7.12 -12.07
CA ILE A 460 26.35 -6.45 -11.00
C ILE A 460 27.80 -6.39 -11.44
N SER A 461 28.43 -5.23 -11.33
CA SER A 461 29.89 -5.08 -11.45
C SER A 461 30.56 -5.69 -10.22
N ASN A 462 31.58 -6.51 -10.45
CA ASN A 462 32.37 -7.19 -9.40
C ASN A 462 33.40 -6.25 -8.77
#